data_9f099a1b55be2386b7a3e2fe512766f6
#
_entry.id   9f099a1b55be2386b7a3e2fe512766f6
#
_cell.length_a   1.000
_cell.length_b   1.000
_cell.length_c   1.000
_cell.angle_alpha   90.00
_cell.angle_beta   90.00
_cell.angle_gamma   90.00
#
_symmetry.space_group_name_H-M   'P 1'
#
loop_
_entity.id
_entity.type
_entity.pdbx_description
1 polymer ?
#
loop_
_entity_poly.entity_id
_entity_poly.type
_entity_poly.pdbx_seq_one_letter_code
_entity_poly.pdbx_strand_id
1 'polypeptide(L)'
;MTNTVNYSTSNSTASAWTGMVPVDDTALYVTDTGGSGVPVVYLNGAYADHKHWRKVIAELGPGLRHICFDERARGKSKQSADYSFEACLRDIDAVLDARGVERAILVGWSYGGVLAWHWTDRNPDRVAGVVTVDSAPYGLTGPEGAERIRKLFHRMRFLLPLTRPFGMAARMSAAEHAEVNIELNEIADASGPVLERLRRPVRFVVATGNSLGSEDGEMEKARTSLEPVFANNPNVVLSAKVSSNHSKILSKDFPAIADAVREIAA
;
A
#
# COMPACT_ATOMS: atom_id res chain seq x y z
N MET A 1 9.37 4.74 48.41
CA MET A 1 7.98 4.86 47.93
C MET A 1 8.05 4.84 46.42
N THR A 2 7.79 3.68 45.83
CA THR A 2 7.84 3.45 44.38
C THR A 2 6.43 3.68 43.82
N ASN A 3 6.24 4.78 43.10
CA ASN A 3 5.00 5.03 42.39
C ASN A 3 4.90 4.14 41.16
N THR A 4 4.11 3.07 41.26
CA THR A 4 3.71 2.25 40.12
C THR A 4 2.61 2.98 39.38
N VAL A 5 2.92 3.54 38.22
CA VAL A 5 1.91 4.09 37.32
C VAL A 5 1.24 2.93 36.61
N ASN A 6 0.02 2.59 37.02
CA ASN A 6 -0.83 1.64 36.34
C ASN A 6 -1.36 2.28 35.06
N TYR A 7 -0.82 1.92 33.91
CA TYR A 7 -1.45 2.19 32.62
C TYR A 7 -2.63 1.23 32.48
N SER A 8 -3.82 1.73 32.79
CA SER A 8 -5.08 1.09 32.43
C SER A 8 -5.26 1.18 30.91
N THR A 9 -4.83 0.18 30.15
CA THR A 9 -5.23 -0.01 28.76
C THR A 9 -6.68 -0.42 28.77
N SER A 10 -7.59 0.51 28.52
CA SER A 10 -8.97 0.18 28.17
C SER A 10 -8.96 -0.51 26.81
N ASN A 11 -8.83 -1.83 26.80
CA ASN A 11 -9.05 -2.66 25.60
C ASN A 11 -10.54 -2.64 25.26
N SER A 12 -11.04 -1.53 24.72
CA SER A 12 -12.34 -1.52 24.10
C SER A 12 -12.24 -2.27 22.78
N THR A 13 -12.87 -3.43 22.71
CA THR A 13 -12.96 -4.21 21.47
C THR A 13 -13.67 -3.37 20.41
N ALA A 14 -12.96 -2.98 19.36
CA ALA A 14 -13.56 -2.22 18.26
C ALA A 14 -14.64 -3.08 17.57
N SER A 15 -15.82 -2.50 17.31
CA SER A 15 -16.86 -3.21 16.56
C SER A 15 -16.53 -3.25 15.06
N ALA A 16 -16.96 -4.33 14.39
CA ALA A 16 -16.91 -4.40 12.93
C ALA A 16 -17.67 -3.21 12.32
N TRP A 17 -17.11 -2.62 11.29
CA TRP A 17 -17.67 -1.42 10.67
C TRP A 17 -17.41 -1.37 9.18
N THR A 18 -18.35 -0.81 8.45
CA THR A 18 -18.23 -0.52 7.04
C THR A 18 -18.94 0.80 6.74
N GLY A 19 -18.28 1.71 6.06
CA GLY A 19 -18.87 3.01 5.79
C GLY A 19 -17.95 3.92 4.99
N MET A 20 -18.30 5.20 5.00
CA MET A 20 -17.55 6.26 4.31
C MET A 20 -16.86 7.15 5.34
N VAL A 21 -15.57 7.35 5.18
CA VAL A 21 -14.75 8.28 5.96
C VAL A 21 -14.53 9.54 5.13
N PRO A 22 -15.02 10.71 5.57
CA PRO A 22 -14.77 11.96 4.87
C PRO A 22 -13.31 12.39 5.01
N VAL A 23 -12.74 12.90 3.92
CA VAL A 23 -11.40 13.51 3.88
C VAL A 23 -11.36 14.53 2.77
N ASP A 24 -10.83 15.72 3.04
CA ASP A 24 -10.76 16.83 2.07
C ASP A 24 -12.11 17.06 1.36
N ASP A 25 -12.14 16.97 0.02
CA ASP A 25 -13.32 17.12 -0.84
C ASP A 25 -14.00 15.79 -1.20
N THR A 26 -13.59 14.67 -0.58
CA THR A 26 -14.03 13.32 -0.94
C THR A 26 -14.47 12.49 0.28
N ALA A 27 -14.80 11.22 0.06
CA ALA A 27 -15.04 10.25 1.11
C ALA A 27 -14.56 8.87 0.68
N LEU A 28 -13.85 8.19 1.59
CA LEU A 28 -13.24 6.89 1.37
C LEU A 28 -14.14 5.78 1.87
N TYR A 29 -14.34 4.76 1.07
CA TYR A 29 -15.00 3.55 1.50
C TYR A 29 -14.02 2.70 2.32
N VAL A 30 -14.41 2.39 3.55
CA VAL A 30 -13.58 1.66 4.51
C VAL A 30 -14.34 0.45 5.04
N THR A 31 -13.64 -0.66 5.19
CA THR A 31 -14.10 -1.86 5.89
C THR A 31 -13.15 -2.16 7.04
N ASP A 32 -13.69 -2.46 8.21
CA ASP A 32 -12.97 -2.76 9.43
C ASP A 32 -13.60 -3.99 10.08
N THR A 33 -12.84 -5.04 10.29
CA THR A 33 -13.34 -6.27 10.94
C THR A 33 -13.63 -6.09 12.41
N GLY A 34 -13.13 -5.00 13.01
CA GLY A 34 -13.17 -4.85 14.47
C GLY A 34 -12.26 -5.84 15.18
N GLY A 35 -12.50 -6.02 16.47
CA GLY A 35 -11.70 -6.90 17.34
C GLY A 35 -10.67 -6.14 18.17
N SER A 36 -9.95 -6.88 19.03
CA SER A 36 -8.88 -6.37 19.91
C SER A 36 -7.48 -6.73 19.41
N GLY A 37 -7.36 -7.42 18.28
CA GLY A 37 -6.07 -7.78 17.67
C GLY A 37 -5.33 -6.57 17.14
N VAL A 38 -4.04 -6.76 16.84
CA VAL A 38 -3.19 -5.71 16.25
C VAL A 38 -3.84 -5.22 14.95
N PRO A 39 -4.02 -3.89 14.77
CA PRO A 39 -4.57 -3.36 13.54
C PRO A 39 -3.61 -3.56 12.36
N VAL A 40 -4.15 -4.07 11.25
CA VAL A 40 -3.46 -4.22 9.97
C VAL A 40 -4.22 -3.39 8.95
N VAL A 41 -3.56 -2.40 8.36
CA VAL A 41 -4.12 -1.47 7.38
C VAL A 41 -3.56 -1.78 6.00
N TYR A 42 -4.44 -1.95 5.03
CA TYR A 42 -4.09 -2.40 3.68
C TYR A 42 -4.16 -1.24 2.69
N LEU A 43 -3.03 -0.99 2.01
CA LEU A 43 -2.86 0.06 1.01
C LEU A 43 -2.78 -0.56 -0.38
N ASN A 44 -3.69 -0.17 -1.25
CA ASN A 44 -3.87 -0.82 -2.55
C ASN A 44 -2.80 -0.42 -3.58
N GLY A 45 -2.63 -1.23 -4.61
CA GLY A 45 -1.93 -0.82 -5.82
C GLY A 45 -2.69 0.32 -6.54
N ALA A 46 -2.02 1.03 -7.44
CA ALA A 46 -2.46 2.32 -7.99
C ALA A 46 -3.92 2.42 -8.42
N TYR A 47 -4.52 1.33 -8.88
CA TYR A 47 -5.91 1.32 -9.41
C TYR A 47 -6.75 0.18 -8.83
N ALA A 48 -6.21 -0.55 -7.85
CA ALA A 48 -6.87 -1.65 -7.18
C ALA A 48 -7.92 -1.18 -6.17
N ASP A 49 -8.71 -2.12 -5.66
CA ASP A 49 -9.68 -1.89 -4.60
C ASP A 49 -9.44 -2.87 -3.43
N HIS A 50 -10.10 -2.61 -2.30
CA HIS A 50 -10.01 -3.39 -1.07
C HIS A 50 -10.24 -4.91 -1.24
N LYS A 51 -10.95 -5.33 -2.29
CA LYS A 51 -11.27 -6.76 -2.52
C LYS A 51 -10.04 -7.61 -2.86
N HIS A 52 -8.96 -6.99 -3.33
CA HIS A 52 -7.73 -7.70 -3.65
C HIS A 52 -7.10 -8.35 -2.41
N TRP A 53 -7.34 -7.83 -1.21
CA TRP A 53 -6.80 -8.31 0.05
C TRP A 53 -7.53 -9.52 0.66
N ARG A 54 -8.68 -9.94 0.10
CA ARG A 54 -9.54 -10.97 0.70
C ARG A 54 -8.83 -12.28 1.05
N LYS A 55 -7.89 -12.74 0.20
CA LYS A 55 -7.16 -13.99 0.44
C LYS A 55 -6.12 -13.82 1.55
N VAL A 56 -5.42 -12.70 1.58
CA VAL A 56 -4.45 -12.37 2.64
C VAL A 56 -5.17 -12.29 4.01
N ILE A 57 -6.31 -11.60 4.05
CA ILE A 57 -7.12 -11.47 5.27
C ILE A 57 -7.66 -12.82 5.73
N ALA A 58 -8.14 -13.63 4.82
CA ALA A 58 -8.64 -14.98 5.15
C ALA A 58 -7.52 -15.88 5.69
N GLU A 59 -6.31 -15.79 5.15
CA GLU A 59 -5.13 -16.53 5.59
C GLU A 59 -4.65 -16.09 6.98
N LEU A 60 -4.70 -14.79 7.28
CA LEU A 60 -4.35 -14.24 8.58
C LEU A 60 -5.36 -14.59 9.66
N GLY A 61 -6.64 -14.72 9.28
CA GLY A 61 -7.72 -15.08 10.20
C GLY A 61 -8.12 -13.97 11.18
N PRO A 62 -8.98 -14.27 12.15
CA PRO A 62 -9.62 -13.27 13.02
C PRO A 62 -8.76 -12.79 14.20
N GLY A 63 -7.53 -13.28 14.33
CA GLY A 63 -6.61 -12.88 15.42
C GLY A 63 -6.07 -11.45 15.30
N LEU A 64 -6.24 -10.82 14.13
CA LEU A 64 -5.85 -9.44 13.84
C LEU A 64 -7.10 -8.61 13.49
N ARG A 65 -6.99 -7.28 13.63
CA ARG A 65 -8.02 -6.34 13.18
C ARG A 65 -7.66 -5.83 11.79
N HIS A 66 -8.46 -6.16 10.78
CA HIS A 66 -8.19 -5.84 9.38
C HIS A 66 -8.96 -4.60 8.94
N ILE A 67 -8.24 -3.59 8.45
CA ILE A 67 -8.80 -2.33 7.95
C ILE A 67 -8.36 -2.17 6.50
N CYS A 68 -9.33 -2.21 5.59
CA CYS A 68 -9.12 -1.93 4.18
C CYS A 68 -9.87 -0.68 3.78
N PHE A 69 -9.34 0.09 2.88
CA PHE A 69 -10.07 1.19 2.25
C PHE A 69 -9.75 1.27 0.76
N ASP A 70 -10.64 1.90 0.04
CA ASP A 70 -10.40 2.26 -1.35
C ASP A 70 -9.86 3.69 -1.37
N GLU A 71 -8.75 3.94 -2.04
CA GLU A 71 -8.22 5.28 -2.24
C GLU A 71 -9.17 6.10 -3.12
N ARG A 72 -8.97 7.42 -3.18
CA ARG A 72 -9.77 8.38 -3.96
C ARG A 72 -10.05 7.87 -5.38
N ALA A 73 -11.30 7.91 -5.81
CA ALA A 73 -11.82 7.44 -7.10
C ALA A 73 -11.67 5.93 -7.36
N ARG A 74 -11.10 5.12 -6.46
CA ARG A 74 -11.02 3.65 -6.61
C ARG A 74 -12.23 2.99 -5.96
N GLY A 75 -12.51 1.75 -6.35
CA GLY A 75 -13.54 0.91 -5.76
C GLY A 75 -14.86 1.66 -5.49
N LYS A 76 -15.24 1.81 -4.23
CA LYS A 76 -16.45 2.50 -3.77
C LYS A 76 -16.22 3.91 -3.24
N SER A 77 -14.96 4.37 -3.10
CA SER A 77 -14.63 5.72 -2.65
C SER A 77 -15.04 6.77 -3.66
N LYS A 78 -15.37 7.98 -3.21
CA LYS A 78 -15.77 9.07 -4.09
C LYS A 78 -14.59 9.62 -4.90
N GLN A 79 -14.88 10.37 -5.96
CA GLN A 79 -13.91 11.15 -6.71
C GLN A 79 -13.45 12.35 -5.87
N SER A 80 -12.31 12.92 -6.23
CA SER A 80 -11.71 14.11 -5.64
C SER A 80 -11.20 15.03 -6.76
N ALA A 81 -10.93 16.26 -6.46
CA ALA A 81 -10.20 17.17 -7.35
C ALA A 81 -8.68 16.99 -7.20
N ASP A 82 -8.23 16.35 -6.10
CA ASP A 82 -6.80 16.12 -5.78
C ASP A 82 -6.51 14.63 -5.69
N TYR A 83 -5.71 14.11 -6.60
CA TYR A 83 -5.22 12.73 -6.63
C TYR A 83 -3.72 12.62 -6.36
N SER A 84 -3.10 13.67 -5.85
CA SER A 84 -1.66 13.71 -5.57
C SER A 84 -1.26 12.65 -4.54
N PHE A 85 0.01 12.31 -4.53
CA PHE A 85 0.60 11.42 -3.54
C PHE A 85 0.38 11.94 -2.11
N GLU A 86 0.51 13.25 -1.90
CA GLU A 86 0.26 13.89 -0.60
C GLU A 86 -1.20 13.76 -0.14
N ALA A 87 -2.15 13.85 -1.07
CA ALA A 87 -3.55 13.60 -0.76
C ALA A 87 -3.79 12.16 -0.31
N CYS A 88 -3.13 11.18 -0.94
CA CYS A 88 -3.23 9.77 -0.54
C CYS A 88 -2.56 9.49 0.81
N LEU A 89 -1.53 10.23 1.22
CA LEU A 89 -0.98 10.14 2.57
C LEU A 89 -1.97 10.66 3.63
N ARG A 90 -2.69 11.77 3.35
CA ARG A 90 -3.77 12.25 4.22
C ARG A 90 -4.94 11.27 4.32
N ASP A 91 -5.20 10.48 3.29
CA ASP A 91 -6.19 9.41 3.33
C ASP A 91 -5.88 8.37 4.41
N ILE A 92 -4.61 8.02 4.58
CA ILE A 92 -4.18 7.09 5.65
C ILE A 92 -4.47 7.69 7.02
N ASP A 93 -4.11 8.97 7.25
CA ASP A 93 -4.40 9.66 8.50
C ASP A 93 -5.90 9.65 8.81
N ALA A 94 -6.74 10.05 7.84
CA ALA A 94 -8.18 10.13 8.00
C ALA A 94 -8.81 8.77 8.36
N VAL A 95 -8.36 7.68 7.73
CA VAL A 95 -8.84 6.32 8.02
C VAL A 95 -8.43 5.88 9.41
N LEU A 96 -7.16 6.05 9.79
CA LEU A 96 -6.68 5.66 11.12
C LEU A 96 -7.39 6.43 12.23
N ASP A 97 -7.56 7.73 12.07
CA ASP A 97 -8.23 8.59 13.05
C ASP A 97 -9.71 8.25 13.19
N ALA A 98 -10.43 8.08 12.06
CA ALA A 98 -11.83 7.69 12.07
C ALA A 98 -12.09 6.31 12.68
N ARG A 99 -11.09 5.43 12.64
CA ARG A 99 -11.19 4.07 13.21
C ARG A 99 -10.55 3.96 14.60
N GLY A 100 -10.06 5.05 15.17
CA GLY A 100 -9.42 5.07 16.49
C GLY A 100 -8.17 4.17 16.54
N VAL A 101 -7.35 4.21 15.48
CA VAL A 101 -6.13 3.40 15.37
C VAL A 101 -4.93 4.27 15.70
N GLU A 102 -4.34 4.08 16.86
CA GLU A 102 -3.13 4.79 17.26
C GLU A 102 -1.89 4.24 16.58
N ARG A 103 -1.81 2.91 16.43
CA ARG A 103 -0.67 2.23 15.85
C ARG A 103 -1.10 1.00 15.05
N ALA A 104 -0.55 0.81 13.85
CA ALA A 104 -0.89 -0.29 12.95
C ALA A 104 0.32 -0.93 12.27
N ILE A 105 0.13 -2.14 11.75
CA ILE A 105 0.96 -2.72 10.70
C ILE A 105 0.40 -2.21 9.37
N LEU A 106 1.25 -1.64 8.50
CA LEU A 106 0.85 -1.25 7.15
C LEU A 106 1.24 -2.35 6.16
N VAL A 107 0.30 -2.75 5.31
CA VAL A 107 0.55 -3.73 4.25
C VAL A 107 0.26 -3.06 2.92
N GLY A 108 1.30 -2.77 2.14
CA GLY A 108 1.16 -2.03 0.90
C GLY A 108 1.58 -2.84 -0.33
N TRP A 109 0.74 -2.86 -1.35
CA TRP A 109 1.05 -3.47 -2.64
C TRP A 109 1.35 -2.42 -3.70
N SER A 110 2.49 -2.55 -4.41
CA SER A 110 2.84 -1.62 -5.50
C SER A 110 2.83 -0.17 -5.02
N TYR A 111 1.94 0.68 -5.54
CA TYR A 111 1.70 2.04 -5.07
C TYR A 111 1.53 2.14 -3.54
N GLY A 112 0.74 1.23 -2.99
CA GLY A 112 0.51 1.17 -1.53
C GLY A 112 1.77 0.93 -0.72
N GLY A 113 2.78 0.22 -1.27
CA GLY A 113 4.07 0.06 -0.62
C GLY A 113 4.83 1.39 -0.53
N VAL A 114 4.85 2.16 -1.61
CA VAL A 114 5.50 3.50 -1.63
C VAL A 114 4.80 4.44 -0.65
N LEU A 115 3.46 4.44 -0.61
CA LEU A 115 2.68 5.19 0.39
C LEU A 115 3.06 4.78 1.82
N ALA A 116 3.16 3.46 2.09
CA ALA A 116 3.51 2.94 3.40
C ALA A 116 4.89 3.43 3.87
N TRP A 117 5.91 3.46 2.98
CA TRP A 117 7.24 3.93 3.34
C TRP A 117 7.25 5.40 3.72
N HIS A 118 6.68 6.26 2.87
CA HIS A 118 6.65 7.70 3.09
C HIS A 118 5.81 8.09 4.29
N TRP A 119 4.68 7.41 4.49
CA TRP A 119 3.84 7.66 5.66
C TRP A 119 4.54 7.22 6.96
N THR A 120 5.23 6.06 6.95
CA THR A 120 6.00 5.55 8.09
C THR A 120 7.15 6.46 8.46
N ASP A 121 7.87 7.00 7.47
CA ASP A 121 8.95 7.95 7.70
C ASP A 121 8.49 9.21 8.43
N ARG A 122 7.28 9.70 8.11
CA ARG A 122 6.67 10.88 8.75
C ARG A 122 5.99 10.57 10.09
N ASN A 123 5.49 9.34 10.26
CA ASN A 123 4.67 8.93 11.40
C ASN A 123 5.20 7.64 12.07
N PRO A 124 6.50 7.57 12.47
CA PRO A 124 7.11 6.32 12.93
C PRO A 124 6.45 5.77 14.20
N ASP A 125 5.85 6.61 15.03
CA ASP A 125 5.21 6.19 16.29
C ASP A 125 3.84 5.56 16.08
N ARG A 126 3.21 5.83 14.94
CA ARG A 126 1.93 5.24 14.52
C ARG A 126 2.09 3.92 13.76
N VAL A 127 3.33 3.40 13.58
CA VAL A 127 3.60 2.19 12.80
C VAL A 127 4.26 1.14 13.67
N ALA A 128 3.71 -0.07 13.68
CA ALA A 128 4.33 -1.27 14.28
C ALA A 128 5.39 -1.87 13.34
N GLY A 129 5.10 -1.87 12.03
CA GLY A 129 5.97 -2.28 10.96
C GLY A 129 5.25 -2.21 9.61
N VAL A 130 5.97 -2.49 8.53
CA VAL A 130 5.49 -2.43 7.16
C VAL A 130 5.73 -3.76 6.45
N VAL A 131 4.71 -4.26 5.77
CA VAL A 131 4.87 -5.32 4.77
C VAL A 131 4.71 -4.71 3.38
N THR A 132 5.75 -4.81 2.58
CA THR A 132 5.79 -4.31 1.22
C THR A 132 5.65 -5.45 0.24
N VAL A 133 4.61 -5.39 -0.58
CA VAL A 133 4.29 -6.41 -1.56
C VAL A 133 4.61 -5.89 -2.95
N ASP A 134 5.68 -6.40 -3.53
CA ASP A 134 6.13 -6.14 -4.90
C ASP A 134 6.20 -4.66 -5.27
N SER A 135 6.86 -3.86 -4.42
CA SER A 135 7.23 -2.46 -4.66
C SER A 135 8.75 -2.33 -4.62
N ALA A 136 9.29 -1.34 -5.29
CA ALA A 136 10.72 -1.07 -5.33
C ALA A 136 10.99 0.44 -5.44
N PRO A 137 12.15 0.94 -4.97
CA PRO A 137 12.60 2.30 -5.23
C PRO A 137 13.13 2.42 -6.67
N TYR A 138 12.21 2.28 -7.61
CA TYR A 138 12.47 2.32 -9.06
C TYR A 138 11.25 2.85 -9.79
N GLY A 139 11.46 3.72 -10.77
CA GLY A 139 10.41 4.29 -11.59
C GLY A 139 10.88 4.69 -12.99
N LEU A 140 9.93 4.83 -13.90
CA LEU A 140 10.15 5.39 -15.23
C LEU A 140 10.11 6.93 -15.11
N THR A 141 11.27 7.55 -14.96
CA THR A 141 11.38 8.99 -14.70
C THR A 141 11.81 9.77 -15.95
N GLY A 142 11.75 11.10 -15.82
CA GLY A 142 12.15 12.02 -16.86
C GLY A 142 11.14 12.16 -18.01
N PRO A 143 11.47 13.04 -18.99
CA PRO A 143 10.53 13.37 -20.08
C PRO A 143 10.11 12.17 -20.93
N GLU A 144 11.01 11.24 -21.19
CA GLU A 144 10.73 10.03 -21.98
C GLU A 144 9.82 9.05 -21.23
N GLY A 145 10.07 8.84 -19.94
CA GLY A 145 9.22 8.02 -19.08
C GLY A 145 7.81 8.58 -18.98
N ALA A 146 7.69 9.88 -18.73
CA ALA A 146 6.40 10.58 -18.66
C ALA A 146 5.62 10.47 -19.97
N GLU A 147 6.29 10.69 -21.13
CA GLU A 147 5.67 10.57 -22.43
C GLU A 147 5.20 9.13 -22.73
N ARG A 148 5.99 8.14 -22.37
CA ARG A 148 5.62 6.71 -22.48
C ARG A 148 4.36 6.39 -21.68
N ILE A 149 4.29 6.87 -20.43
CA ILE A 149 3.13 6.69 -19.55
C ILE A 149 1.89 7.38 -20.14
N ARG A 150 2.00 8.64 -20.58
CA ARG A 150 0.89 9.36 -21.22
C ARG A 150 0.37 8.64 -22.46
N LYS A 151 1.25 8.16 -23.32
CA LYS A 151 0.87 7.37 -24.52
C LYS A 151 0.14 6.08 -24.15
N LEU A 152 0.60 5.37 -23.13
CA LEU A 152 -0.02 4.14 -22.65
C LEU A 152 -1.46 4.41 -22.22
N PHE A 153 -1.70 5.36 -21.31
CA PHE A 153 -3.03 5.67 -20.80
C PHE A 153 -3.94 6.28 -21.88
N HIS A 154 -3.38 7.07 -22.80
CA HIS A 154 -4.14 7.57 -23.95
C HIS A 154 -4.65 6.43 -24.85
N ARG A 155 -3.82 5.41 -25.12
CA ARG A 155 -4.25 4.21 -25.88
C ARG A 155 -5.32 3.43 -25.15
N MET A 156 -5.23 3.35 -23.83
CA MET A 156 -6.16 2.59 -22.99
C MET A 156 -7.46 3.37 -22.65
N ARG A 157 -7.62 4.63 -23.06
CA ARG A 157 -8.71 5.52 -22.60
C ARG A 157 -10.13 4.95 -22.72
N PHE A 158 -10.39 4.14 -23.74
CA PHE A 158 -11.68 3.49 -23.92
C PHE A 158 -11.82 2.16 -23.16
N LEU A 159 -10.71 1.54 -22.83
CA LEU A 159 -10.69 0.27 -22.10
C LEU A 159 -10.80 0.50 -20.58
N LEU A 160 -10.18 1.56 -20.05
CA LEU A 160 -10.15 1.86 -18.61
C LEU A 160 -11.54 1.83 -17.96
N PRO A 161 -12.61 2.45 -18.52
CA PRO A 161 -13.94 2.40 -17.90
C PRO A 161 -14.49 0.97 -17.77
N LEU A 162 -14.16 0.07 -18.73
CA LEU A 162 -14.62 -1.32 -18.73
C LEU A 162 -13.94 -2.18 -17.68
N THR A 163 -12.76 -1.79 -17.21
CA THR A 163 -11.99 -2.52 -16.19
C THR A 163 -12.32 -2.08 -14.75
N ARG A 164 -13.04 -0.96 -14.56
CA ARG A 164 -13.44 -0.43 -13.26
C ARG A 164 -14.21 -1.43 -12.37
N PRO A 165 -15.19 -2.19 -12.88
CA PRO A 165 -15.92 -3.15 -12.05
C PRO A 165 -15.03 -4.26 -11.45
N PHE A 166 -13.87 -4.50 -12.07
CA PHE A 166 -12.90 -5.50 -11.64
C PHE A 166 -11.82 -4.94 -10.71
N GLY A 167 -11.91 -3.64 -10.32
CA GLY A 167 -10.90 -2.99 -9.49
C GLY A 167 -9.54 -2.84 -10.21
N MET A 168 -9.55 -2.60 -11.52
CA MET A 168 -8.35 -2.46 -12.35
C MET A 168 -8.19 -1.06 -12.94
N ALA A 169 -9.11 -0.14 -12.65
CA ALA A 169 -9.03 1.27 -13.02
C ALA A 169 -9.84 2.12 -12.05
N ALA A 170 -9.39 3.36 -11.86
CA ALA A 170 -10.08 4.37 -11.06
C ALA A 170 -11.15 5.12 -11.88
N ARG A 171 -12.02 5.85 -11.19
CA ARG A 171 -12.98 6.77 -11.82
C ARG A 171 -12.34 8.12 -12.15
N MET A 172 -11.25 8.06 -12.91
CA MET A 172 -10.44 9.15 -13.40
C MET A 172 -10.47 9.18 -14.92
N SER A 173 -10.10 10.28 -15.53
CA SER A 173 -9.78 10.37 -16.95
C SER A 173 -8.46 9.64 -17.25
N ALA A 174 -8.19 9.36 -18.52
CA ALA A 174 -6.92 8.76 -18.91
C ALA A 174 -5.73 9.70 -18.63
N ALA A 175 -5.92 11.01 -18.70
CA ALA A 175 -4.91 11.99 -18.35
C ALA A 175 -4.58 11.95 -16.84
N GLU A 176 -5.62 11.97 -15.98
CA GLU A 176 -5.42 11.86 -14.53
C GLU A 176 -4.73 10.55 -14.14
N HIS A 177 -5.10 9.41 -14.75
CA HIS A 177 -4.37 8.15 -14.55
C HIS A 177 -2.89 8.28 -14.93
N ALA A 178 -2.59 8.97 -16.02
CA ALA A 178 -1.21 9.15 -16.46
C ALA A 178 -0.42 10.02 -15.46
N GLU A 179 -0.97 11.15 -15.03
CA GLU A 179 -0.28 12.06 -14.11
C GLU A 179 -0.05 11.41 -12.74
N VAL A 180 -1.03 10.70 -12.17
CA VAL A 180 -0.85 9.91 -10.94
C VAL A 180 0.27 8.87 -11.12
N ASN A 181 0.36 8.24 -12.30
CA ASN A 181 1.40 7.23 -12.54
C ASN A 181 2.79 7.85 -12.71
N ILE A 182 2.87 9.03 -13.36
CA ILE A 182 4.12 9.78 -13.50
C ILE A 182 4.63 10.21 -12.13
N GLU A 183 3.79 10.87 -11.33
CA GLU A 183 4.15 11.27 -9.97
C GLU A 183 4.62 10.07 -9.12
N LEU A 184 3.90 8.94 -9.18
CA LEU A 184 4.29 7.72 -8.49
C LEU A 184 5.69 7.24 -8.91
N ASN A 185 5.98 7.20 -10.22
CA ASN A 185 7.27 6.73 -10.70
C ASN A 185 8.42 7.63 -10.23
N GLU A 186 8.23 8.96 -10.24
CA GLU A 186 9.21 9.93 -9.74
C GLU A 186 9.46 9.75 -8.23
N ILE A 187 8.39 9.59 -7.44
CA ILE A 187 8.49 9.38 -5.99
C ILE A 187 9.11 8.03 -5.68
N ALA A 188 8.71 6.97 -6.38
CA ALA A 188 9.26 5.62 -6.17
C ALA A 188 10.76 5.60 -6.45
N ASP A 189 11.21 6.18 -7.55
CA ASP A 189 12.63 6.27 -7.92
C ASP A 189 13.45 7.03 -6.87
N ALA A 190 12.89 8.07 -6.29
CA ALA A 190 13.51 8.86 -5.23
C ALA A 190 13.42 8.24 -3.82
N SER A 191 12.78 7.06 -3.65
CA SER A 191 12.45 6.51 -2.32
C SER A 191 13.59 5.72 -1.65
N GLY A 192 14.72 5.48 -2.32
CA GLY A 192 15.87 4.80 -1.72
C GLY A 192 16.27 5.38 -0.36
N PRO A 193 16.57 6.70 -0.26
CA PRO A 193 16.93 7.34 1.01
C PRO A 193 15.82 7.29 2.08
N VAL A 194 14.55 7.20 1.69
CA VAL A 194 13.44 7.01 2.64
C VAL A 194 13.56 5.64 3.27
N LEU A 195 13.70 4.58 2.48
CA LEU A 195 13.84 3.21 2.96
C LEU A 195 15.08 3.02 3.84
N GLU A 196 16.20 3.67 3.49
CA GLU A 196 17.46 3.57 4.25
C GLU A 196 17.36 4.17 5.67
N ARG A 197 16.48 5.15 5.90
CA ARG A 197 16.32 5.78 7.22
C ARG A 197 15.12 5.28 8.04
N LEU A 198 14.30 4.35 7.51
CA LEU A 198 13.17 3.78 8.25
C LEU A 198 13.65 3.04 9.51
N ARG A 199 13.03 3.36 10.64
CA ARG A 199 13.36 2.79 11.96
C ARG A 199 12.43 1.65 12.38
N ARG A 200 11.34 1.45 11.67
CA ARG A 200 10.37 0.38 11.92
C ARG A 200 10.71 -0.84 11.07
N PRO A 201 10.40 -2.06 11.54
CA PRO A 201 10.59 -3.26 10.72
C PRO A 201 9.85 -3.15 9.38
N VAL A 202 10.55 -3.46 8.29
CA VAL A 202 9.99 -3.54 6.94
C VAL A 202 10.26 -4.93 6.37
N ARG A 203 9.23 -5.60 5.88
CA ARG A 203 9.30 -6.93 5.28
C ARG A 203 8.91 -6.84 3.82
N PHE A 204 9.79 -7.29 2.94
CA PHE A 204 9.54 -7.31 1.51
C PHE A 204 9.13 -8.70 1.04
N VAL A 205 8.02 -8.78 0.29
CA VAL A 205 7.61 -9.95 -0.47
C VAL A 205 7.65 -9.58 -1.96
N VAL A 206 8.55 -10.17 -2.72
CA VAL A 206 8.88 -9.75 -4.09
C VAL A 206 8.51 -10.86 -5.08
N ALA A 207 7.77 -10.51 -6.14
CA ALA A 207 7.47 -11.38 -7.26
C ALA A 207 8.69 -11.55 -8.18
N THR A 208 8.94 -12.74 -8.69
CA THR A 208 10.03 -13.01 -9.64
C THR A 208 9.56 -13.15 -11.08
N GLY A 209 8.23 -13.28 -11.30
CA GLY A 209 7.64 -13.34 -12.63
C GLY A 209 7.64 -11.99 -13.34
N ASN A 210 7.55 -12.02 -14.67
CA ASN A 210 7.45 -10.82 -15.50
C ASN A 210 6.05 -10.21 -15.40
N SER A 211 5.99 -8.88 -15.38
CA SER A 211 4.73 -8.12 -15.37
C SER A 211 4.27 -7.80 -16.78
N LEU A 212 2.95 -7.80 -17.00
CA LEU A 212 2.36 -7.38 -18.27
C LEU A 212 2.68 -5.90 -18.52
N GLY A 213 3.29 -5.58 -19.66
CA GLY A 213 3.61 -4.22 -20.06
C GLY A 213 4.97 -3.71 -19.59
N SER A 214 5.75 -4.49 -18.83
CA SER A 214 7.15 -4.18 -18.57
C SER A 214 8.00 -4.52 -19.80
N GLU A 215 8.99 -3.67 -20.07
CA GLU A 215 10.02 -3.98 -21.06
C GLU A 215 11.04 -4.97 -20.48
N ASP A 216 11.84 -5.57 -21.39
CA ASP A 216 12.89 -6.49 -20.98
C ASP A 216 13.88 -5.80 -20.02
N GLY A 217 14.08 -6.42 -18.85
CA GLY A 217 14.99 -5.92 -17.82
C GLY A 217 14.41 -4.89 -16.86
N GLU A 218 13.21 -4.32 -17.05
CA GLU A 218 12.61 -3.37 -16.10
C GLU A 218 12.39 -4.00 -14.71
N MET A 219 11.83 -5.21 -14.69
CA MET A 219 11.60 -5.93 -13.42
C MET A 219 12.90 -6.31 -12.72
N GLU A 220 13.96 -6.56 -13.47
CA GLU A 220 15.29 -6.82 -12.91
C GLU A 220 15.89 -5.56 -12.30
N LYS A 221 15.81 -4.43 -13.00
CA LYS A 221 16.24 -3.13 -12.45
C LYS A 221 15.50 -2.78 -11.16
N ALA A 222 14.18 -2.98 -11.14
CA ALA A 222 13.38 -2.76 -9.94
C ALA A 222 13.81 -3.66 -8.76
N ARG A 223 14.16 -4.92 -9.03
CA ARG A 223 14.67 -5.83 -7.99
C ARG A 223 16.06 -5.44 -7.51
N THR A 224 16.95 -5.09 -8.43
CA THR A 224 18.33 -4.68 -8.12
C THR A 224 18.37 -3.38 -7.32
N SER A 225 17.41 -2.47 -7.53
CA SER A 225 17.31 -1.23 -6.75
C SER A 225 17.06 -1.44 -5.25
N LEU A 226 16.61 -2.62 -4.85
CA LEU A 226 16.43 -3.00 -3.44
C LEU A 226 17.73 -3.45 -2.76
N GLU A 227 18.74 -3.89 -3.49
CA GLU A 227 19.98 -4.43 -2.91
C GLU A 227 20.69 -3.45 -1.99
N PRO A 228 20.91 -2.17 -2.37
CA PRO A 228 21.51 -1.19 -1.48
C PRO A 228 20.69 -0.96 -0.20
N VAL A 229 19.36 -0.97 -0.30
CA VAL A 229 18.47 -0.77 0.84
C VAL A 229 18.62 -1.90 1.85
N PHE A 230 18.63 -3.16 1.38
CA PHE A 230 18.83 -4.33 2.26
C PHE A 230 20.22 -4.34 2.90
N ALA A 231 21.23 -3.84 2.18
CA ALA A 231 22.59 -3.76 2.71
C ALA A 231 22.76 -2.66 3.77
N ASN A 232 22.07 -1.52 3.60
CA ASN A 232 22.28 -0.32 4.39
C ASN A 232 21.33 -0.20 5.59
N ASN A 233 20.16 -0.83 5.56
CA ASN A 233 19.18 -0.74 6.65
C ASN A 233 18.79 -2.12 7.20
N PRO A 234 19.25 -2.52 8.40
CA PRO A 234 18.93 -3.81 8.99
C PRO A 234 17.46 -3.98 9.37
N ASN A 235 16.67 -2.90 9.42
CA ASN A 235 15.23 -2.98 9.65
C ASN A 235 14.46 -3.41 8.39
N VAL A 236 15.07 -3.29 7.21
CA VAL A 236 14.47 -3.62 5.92
C VAL A 236 14.98 -4.97 5.46
N VAL A 237 14.09 -5.95 5.41
CA VAL A 237 14.46 -7.36 5.15
C VAL A 237 13.61 -7.94 4.02
N LEU A 238 14.23 -8.73 3.17
CA LEU A 238 13.55 -9.56 2.20
C LEU A 238 13.03 -10.83 2.88
N SER A 239 11.71 -10.89 3.15
CA SER A 239 11.07 -12.07 3.76
C SER A 239 10.81 -13.17 2.74
N ALA A 240 10.39 -12.84 1.53
CA ALA A 240 10.13 -13.86 0.50
C ALA A 240 10.35 -13.38 -0.92
N LYS A 241 10.87 -14.29 -1.77
CA LYS A 241 10.79 -14.22 -3.23
C LYS A 241 9.77 -15.26 -3.70
N VAL A 242 8.77 -14.84 -4.47
CA VAL A 242 7.67 -15.72 -4.90
C VAL A 242 7.60 -15.80 -6.42
N SER A 243 7.09 -16.93 -6.95
CA SER A 243 7.14 -17.23 -8.38
C SER A 243 6.08 -16.53 -9.22
N SER A 244 5.08 -15.92 -8.62
CA SER A 244 4.06 -15.17 -9.37
C SER A 244 4.61 -13.87 -9.94
N ASN A 245 3.76 -13.16 -10.68
CA ASN A 245 4.03 -11.82 -11.18
C ASN A 245 3.28 -10.77 -10.35
N HIS A 246 3.57 -9.51 -10.62
CA HIS A 246 2.99 -8.34 -9.95
C HIS A 246 1.46 -8.40 -9.78
N SER A 247 0.74 -8.77 -10.84
CA SER A 247 -0.73 -8.79 -10.84
C SER A 247 -1.33 -9.98 -10.09
N LYS A 248 -0.57 -11.05 -9.86
CA LYS A 248 -1.06 -12.30 -9.28
C LYS A 248 -0.59 -12.56 -7.86
N ILE A 249 0.34 -11.78 -7.35
CA ILE A 249 0.98 -12.00 -6.05
C ILE A 249 -0.05 -12.05 -4.91
N LEU A 250 -1.02 -11.13 -4.86
CA LEU A 250 -2.08 -11.11 -3.84
C LEU A 250 -3.04 -12.30 -3.94
N SER A 251 -3.13 -12.93 -5.10
CA SER A 251 -4.07 -14.02 -5.34
C SER A 251 -3.45 -15.41 -5.29
N LYS A 252 -2.13 -15.52 -5.51
CA LYS A 252 -1.40 -16.79 -5.56
C LYS A 252 -0.46 -16.99 -4.37
N ASP A 253 0.27 -15.94 -3.98
CA ASP A 253 1.30 -16.01 -2.95
C ASP A 253 0.87 -15.28 -1.66
N PHE A 254 -0.45 -15.19 -1.43
CA PHE A 254 -1.00 -14.60 -0.20
C PHE A 254 -0.47 -15.24 1.09
N PRO A 255 -0.07 -16.54 1.16
CA PRO A 255 0.53 -17.10 2.37
C PRO A 255 1.85 -16.43 2.73
N ALA A 256 2.74 -16.16 1.77
CA ALA A 256 4.01 -15.49 2.03
C ALA A 256 3.80 -14.05 2.55
N ILE A 257 2.74 -13.37 2.08
CA ILE A 257 2.37 -12.04 2.58
C ILE A 257 1.86 -12.14 4.02
N ALA A 258 1.01 -13.13 4.30
CA ALA A 258 0.49 -13.37 5.63
C ALA A 258 1.61 -13.73 6.64
N ASP A 259 2.60 -14.53 6.23
CA ASP A 259 3.76 -14.86 7.07
C ASP A 259 4.59 -13.62 7.39
N ALA A 260 4.84 -12.73 6.42
CA ALA A 260 5.51 -11.46 6.65
C ALA A 260 4.73 -10.54 7.63
N VAL A 261 3.40 -10.55 7.61
CA VAL A 261 2.57 -9.85 8.61
C VAL A 261 2.73 -10.47 9.99
N ARG A 262 2.72 -11.82 10.09
CA ARG A 262 2.91 -12.54 11.36
C ARG A 262 4.28 -12.26 11.98
N GLU A 263 5.35 -12.15 11.17
CA GLU A 263 6.69 -11.77 11.65
C GLU A 263 6.72 -10.40 12.35
N ILE A 264 5.87 -9.47 11.95
CA ILE A 264 5.78 -8.14 12.58
C ILE A 264 4.84 -8.15 13.78
N ALA A 265 3.78 -8.97 13.73
CA ALA A 265 2.76 -9.03 14.77
C ALA A 265 3.19 -9.81 16.02
N ALA A 266 4.22 -10.67 15.91
CA ALA A 266 4.79 -11.46 16.99
C ALA A 266 5.61 -10.59 17.97
#